data_2c6090f8bfdb9b7cce7c518e64528d8b
#
_entry.id   2c6090f8bfdb9b7cce7c518e64528d8b
#
_cell.length_a   1.000
_cell.length_b   1.000
_cell.length_c   1.000
_cell.angle_alpha   90.00
_cell.angle_beta   90.00
_cell.angle_gamma   90.00
#
_symmetry.space_group_name_H-M   'P 1'
#
loop_
_entity.id
_entity.type
_entity.pdbx_description
1 polymer ?
#
loop_
_entity_poly.entity_id
_entity_poly.type
_entity_poly.pdbx_seq_one_letter_code
_entity_poly.pdbx_strand_id
1 'polypeptide(L)'
;ASPYVEDLIKTVIDEKVGVVTFGAGNPSRFIPKLKEKGIVVFPVVASDSLARLVERTGADGVIAEGMESGGHVGEVTTFVLLNRVSRVVRIPVIGAGGIADGRSMAAAFVLGAEAVQMGTRFLASEESEVHPEYKRKILFSSIRDTVVTGLELGHPARVLRTPFARSIKEIEAKDPLEAEKILVGSLRRAALNGDVQTGSFMAGQSVGLIEEIVPVKEIVRRIVEEFLSVFKSFCKEGEQ
;
A
#
# COMPACT_ATOMS: atom_id res chain seq x y z
N ALA A 1 6.77 -15.38 4.42
CA ALA A 1 6.15 -14.90 5.67
C ALA A 1 7.24 -14.61 6.70
N SER A 2 7.05 -13.57 7.53
CA SER A 2 7.99 -13.29 8.63
C SER A 2 8.16 -14.52 9.54
N PRO A 3 9.39 -14.86 9.98
CA PRO A 3 9.60 -15.94 10.94
C PRO A 3 8.93 -15.67 12.31
N TYR A 4 8.61 -14.41 12.60
CA TYR A 4 8.00 -13.94 13.86
C TYR A 4 6.48 -13.85 13.81
N VAL A 5 5.81 -14.32 12.75
CA VAL A 5 4.36 -14.11 12.59
C VAL A 5 3.54 -14.78 13.71
N GLU A 6 3.93 -15.94 14.17
CA GLU A 6 3.23 -16.65 15.27
C GLU A 6 3.34 -15.88 16.60
N ASP A 7 4.52 -15.34 16.92
CA ASP A 7 4.75 -14.53 18.11
C ASP A 7 3.97 -13.20 18.03
N LEU A 8 3.93 -12.58 16.84
CA LEU A 8 3.12 -11.38 16.61
C LEU A 8 1.62 -11.64 16.81
N ILE A 9 1.09 -12.76 16.31
CA ILE A 9 -0.31 -13.16 16.51
C ILE A 9 -0.60 -13.38 17.99
N LYS A 10 0.32 -14.01 18.73
CA LYS A 10 0.18 -14.18 20.19
C LYS A 10 0.12 -12.82 20.88
N THR A 11 1.07 -11.93 20.59
CA THR A 11 1.10 -10.57 21.15
C THR A 11 -0.18 -9.80 20.86
N VAL A 12 -0.67 -9.84 19.61
CA VAL A 12 -1.94 -9.21 19.21
C VAL A 12 -3.12 -9.68 20.07
N ILE A 13 -3.17 -10.98 20.37
CA ILE A 13 -4.24 -11.58 21.21
C ILE A 13 -4.05 -11.18 22.66
N ASP A 14 -2.85 -11.27 23.20
CA ASP A 14 -2.54 -10.97 24.61
C ASP A 14 -2.80 -9.48 24.92
N GLU A 15 -2.44 -8.58 24.01
CA GLU A 15 -2.66 -7.13 24.10
C GLU A 15 -4.10 -6.69 23.72
N LYS A 16 -4.97 -7.63 23.35
CA LYS A 16 -6.37 -7.37 22.96
C LYS A 16 -6.50 -6.30 21.87
N VAL A 17 -5.67 -6.37 20.85
CA VAL A 17 -5.71 -5.46 19.71
C VAL A 17 -7.08 -5.55 19.02
N GLY A 18 -7.75 -4.41 18.79
CA GLY A 18 -9.11 -4.40 18.23
C GLY A 18 -9.18 -4.74 16.75
N VAL A 19 -8.16 -4.34 15.97
CA VAL A 19 -8.12 -4.48 14.50
C VAL A 19 -6.74 -4.91 14.04
N VAL A 20 -6.68 -5.85 13.11
CA VAL A 20 -5.43 -6.31 12.49
C VAL A 20 -5.53 -6.27 10.97
N THR A 21 -4.51 -5.72 10.32
CA THR A 21 -4.31 -5.84 8.88
C THR A 21 -3.16 -6.79 8.59
N PHE A 22 -3.27 -7.56 7.51
CA PHE A 22 -2.19 -8.43 7.05
C PHE A 22 -1.69 -7.93 5.69
N GLY A 23 -0.43 -7.50 5.63
CA GLY A 23 0.27 -7.20 4.39
C GLY A 23 1.10 -8.39 3.93
N ALA A 24 1.13 -8.64 2.63
CA ALA A 24 1.85 -9.70 1.94
C ALA A 24 1.51 -11.15 2.36
N GLY A 25 1.23 -11.98 1.37
CA GLY A 25 0.97 -13.40 1.54
C GLY A 25 -0.48 -13.75 1.90
N ASN A 26 -0.69 -15.01 2.28
CA ASN A 26 -2.01 -15.55 2.60
C ASN A 26 -2.19 -15.74 4.11
N PRO A 27 -3.03 -14.92 4.79
CA PRO A 27 -3.23 -14.99 6.24
C PRO A 27 -4.34 -15.96 6.67
N SER A 28 -4.95 -16.69 5.75
CA SER A 28 -6.17 -17.49 6.01
C SER A 28 -6.07 -18.39 7.24
N ARG A 29 -4.88 -18.93 7.54
CA ARG A 29 -4.66 -19.80 8.72
C ARG A 29 -4.79 -19.08 10.07
N PHE A 30 -4.62 -17.75 10.10
CA PHE A 30 -4.67 -16.95 11.32
C PHE A 30 -6.04 -16.31 11.57
N ILE A 31 -6.82 -16.11 10.50
CA ILE A 31 -8.11 -15.42 10.58
C ILE A 31 -9.05 -16.08 11.61
N PRO A 32 -9.31 -17.40 11.58
CA PRO A 32 -10.23 -18.02 12.54
C PRO A 32 -9.83 -17.77 13.99
N LYS A 33 -8.54 -17.93 14.33
CA LYS A 33 -8.02 -17.73 15.68
C LYS A 33 -8.21 -16.29 16.17
N LEU A 34 -8.03 -15.30 15.31
CA LEU A 34 -8.24 -13.88 15.64
C LEU A 34 -9.74 -13.58 15.80
N LYS A 35 -10.58 -14.15 14.92
CA LYS A 35 -12.04 -14.01 15.00
C LYS A 35 -12.64 -14.59 16.28
N GLU A 36 -12.14 -15.72 16.77
CA GLU A 36 -12.52 -16.31 18.07
C GLU A 36 -12.25 -15.36 19.26
N LYS A 37 -11.29 -14.43 19.08
CA LYS A 37 -10.96 -13.41 20.10
C LYS A 37 -11.67 -12.07 19.89
N GLY A 38 -12.60 -11.99 18.92
CA GLY A 38 -13.34 -10.78 18.59
C GLY A 38 -12.50 -9.71 17.87
N ILE A 39 -11.34 -10.08 17.33
CA ILE A 39 -10.47 -9.16 16.61
C ILE A 39 -10.98 -8.99 15.18
N VAL A 40 -11.07 -7.75 14.72
CA VAL A 40 -11.44 -7.39 13.36
C VAL A 40 -10.24 -7.58 12.44
N VAL A 41 -10.43 -8.23 11.28
CA VAL A 41 -9.33 -8.62 10.39
C VAL A 41 -9.54 -8.11 8.97
N PHE A 42 -8.57 -7.32 8.47
CA PHE A 42 -8.53 -6.80 7.09
C PHE A 42 -7.26 -7.27 6.37
N PRO A 43 -7.29 -8.38 5.61
CA PRO A 43 -6.18 -8.79 4.78
C PRO A 43 -5.98 -7.87 3.57
N VAL A 44 -4.72 -7.61 3.22
CA VAL A 44 -4.35 -7.02 1.92
C VAL A 44 -4.41 -8.10 0.85
N VAL A 45 -5.11 -7.82 -0.24
CA VAL A 45 -5.30 -8.75 -1.36
C VAL A 45 -4.91 -8.09 -2.68
N ALA A 46 -4.17 -8.84 -3.50
CA ALA A 46 -3.75 -8.41 -4.84
C ALA A 46 -4.45 -9.21 -5.96
N SER A 47 -5.45 -10.03 -5.60
CA SER A 47 -6.25 -10.80 -6.57
C SER A 47 -7.66 -11.09 -6.05
N ASP A 48 -8.58 -11.34 -6.96
CA ASP A 48 -9.96 -11.73 -6.62
C ASP A 48 -10.04 -13.15 -6.01
N SER A 49 -9.12 -14.04 -6.37
CA SER A 49 -9.02 -15.37 -5.78
C SER A 49 -8.66 -15.33 -4.30
N LEU A 50 -7.67 -14.48 -3.93
CA LEU A 50 -7.29 -14.29 -2.54
C LEU A 50 -8.40 -13.59 -1.75
N ALA A 51 -9.06 -12.58 -2.34
CA ALA A 51 -10.19 -11.89 -1.72
C ALA A 51 -11.32 -12.87 -1.34
N ARG A 52 -11.74 -13.74 -2.27
CA ARG A 52 -12.73 -14.80 -1.99
C ARG A 52 -12.27 -15.80 -0.94
N LEU A 53 -10.98 -16.14 -0.92
CA LEU A 53 -10.43 -17.07 0.04
C LEU A 53 -10.49 -16.50 1.46
N VAL A 54 -10.03 -15.26 1.66
CA VAL A 54 -10.03 -14.63 3.00
C VAL A 54 -11.44 -14.34 3.49
N GLU A 55 -12.38 -13.97 2.62
CA GLU A 55 -13.80 -13.84 2.96
C GLU A 55 -14.35 -15.16 3.50
N ARG A 56 -14.12 -16.28 2.80
CA ARG A 56 -14.57 -17.61 3.25
C ARG A 56 -13.96 -18.05 4.57
N THR A 57 -12.79 -17.51 4.93
CA THR A 57 -12.14 -17.80 6.21
C THR A 57 -12.54 -16.86 7.34
N GLY A 58 -13.46 -15.88 7.06
CA GLY A 58 -14.08 -15.04 8.07
C GLY A 58 -13.45 -13.66 8.24
N ALA A 59 -12.71 -13.15 7.24
CA ALA A 59 -12.26 -11.76 7.24
C ALA A 59 -13.45 -10.78 7.30
N ASP A 60 -13.28 -9.66 8.00
CA ASP A 60 -14.32 -8.63 8.15
C ASP A 60 -14.38 -7.66 6.97
N GLY A 61 -13.33 -7.58 6.20
CA GLY A 61 -13.20 -6.81 4.97
C GLY A 61 -11.88 -7.13 4.31
N VAL A 62 -11.58 -6.49 3.17
CA VAL A 62 -10.33 -6.66 2.43
C VAL A 62 -9.76 -5.31 2.03
N ILE A 63 -8.42 -5.22 1.99
CA ILE A 63 -7.71 -4.09 1.40
C ILE A 63 -7.23 -4.54 0.02
N ALA A 64 -7.93 -4.11 -1.04
CA ALA A 64 -7.57 -4.42 -2.42
C ALA A 64 -6.47 -3.46 -2.87
N GLU A 65 -5.23 -3.96 -2.90
CA GLU A 65 -4.04 -3.18 -3.19
C GLU A 65 -3.51 -3.47 -4.58
N GLY A 66 -3.59 -2.46 -5.46
CA GLY A 66 -3.10 -2.55 -6.83
C GLY A 66 -1.58 -2.34 -6.95
N MET A 67 -1.06 -2.71 -8.12
CA MET A 67 0.38 -2.67 -8.42
C MET A 67 1.00 -1.27 -8.40
N GLU A 68 0.20 -0.19 -8.35
CA GLU A 68 0.67 1.18 -8.23
C GLU A 68 1.15 1.53 -6.82
N SER A 69 0.91 0.67 -5.83
CA SER A 69 1.35 0.88 -4.45
C SER A 69 2.87 0.88 -4.30
N GLY A 70 3.35 1.41 -3.18
CA GLY A 70 4.76 1.31 -2.76
C GLY A 70 4.99 0.09 -1.85
N GLY A 71 6.21 -0.42 -1.82
CA GLY A 71 6.52 -1.66 -1.10
C GLY A 71 6.14 -2.90 -1.91
N HIS A 72 5.78 -3.98 -1.25
CA HIS A 72 5.41 -5.22 -1.93
C HIS A 72 4.17 -5.02 -2.81
N VAL A 73 4.25 -5.47 -4.05
CA VAL A 73 3.19 -5.25 -5.06
C VAL A 73 2.77 -6.54 -5.72
N GLY A 74 1.47 -6.60 -6.10
CA GLY A 74 0.96 -7.58 -7.04
C GLY A 74 1.15 -7.14 -8.49
N GLU A 75 0.44 -7.80 -9.41
CA GLU A 75 0.56 -7.57 -10.85
C GLU A 75 -0.66 -6.84 -11.45
N VAL A 76 -1.75 -6.70 -10.68
CA VAL A 76 -3.00 -6.13 -11.17
C VAL A 76 -3.09 -4.65 -10.78
N THR A 77 -3.47 -3.79 -11.74
CA THR A 77 -3.69 -2.37 -11.48
C THR A 77 -4.87 -2.14 -10.54
N THR A 78 -4.83 -1.08 -9.75
CA THR A 78 -5.89 -0.71 -8.80
C THR A 78 -7.26 -0.60 -9.49
N PHE A 79 -7.29 0.00 -10.67
CA PHE A 79 -8.53 0.17 -11.44
C PHE A 79 -9.23 -1.15 -11.75
N VAL A 80 -8.50 -2.16 -12.22
CA VAL A 80 -9.04 -3.48 -12.54
C VAL A 80 -9.34 -4.28 -11.28
N LEU A 81 -8.43 -4.24 -10.31
CA LEU A 81 -8.53 -5.00 -9.06
C LEU A 81 -9.76 -4.59 -8.24
N LEU A 82 -9.95 -3.29 -8.00
CA LEU A 82 -11.11 -2.78 -7.25
C LEU A 82 -12.43 -3.14 -7.90
N ASN A 83 -12.56 -2.87 -9.21
CA ASN A 83 -13.76 -3.20 -9.97
C ASN A 83 -14.09 -4.70 -9.93
N ARG A 84 -13.08 -5.57 -9.88
CA ARG A 84 -13.29 -7.00 -9.81
C ARG A 84 -13.58 -7.47 -8.39
N VAL A 85 -12.80 -7.05 -7.40
CA VAL A 85 -12.94 -7.50 -6.01
C VAL A 85 -14.29 -7.08 -5.44
N SER A 86 -14.71 -5.83 -5.61
CA SER A 86 -16.01 -5.33 -5.13
C SER A 86 -17.23 -6.07 -5.66
N ARG A 87 -17.09 -6.78 -6.78
CA ARG A 87 -18.17 -7.60 -7.36
C ARG A 87 -18.17 -9.04 -6.89
N VAL A 88 -17.09 -9.53 -6.30
CA VAL A 88 -16.93 -10.96 -6.02
C VAL A 88 -16.86 -11.30 -4.53
N VAL A 89 -16.75 -10.29 -3.66
CA VAL A 89 -16.90 -10.42 -2.21
C VAL A 89 -18.13 -9.64 -1.74
N ARG A 90 -18.63 -9.99 -0.55
CA ARG A 90 -19.75 -9.30 0.12
C ARG A 90 -19.34 -8.51 1.34
N ILE A 91 -18.07 -8.64 1.74
CA ILE A 91 -17.46 -7.89 2.82
C ILE A 91 -16.91 -6.57 2.32
N PRO A 92 -16.78 -5.53 3.17
CA PRO A 92 -16.25 -4.23 2.80
C PRO A 92 -14.91 -4.28 2.08
N VAL A 93 -14.77 -3.44 1.04
CA VAL A 93 -13.54 -3.33 0.24
C VAL A 93 -12.90 -1.97 0.47
N ILE A 94 -11.65 -1.97 0.92
CA ILE A 94 -10.81 -0.78 1.07
C ILE A 94 -9.89 -0.72 -0.14
N GLY A 95 -9.92 0.39 -0.89
CA GLY A 95 -9.04 0.61 -2.05
C GLY A 95 -7.66 1.08 -1.63
N ALA A 96 -6.60 0.50 -2.20
CA ALA A 96 -5.22 0.89 -1.96
C ALA A 96 -4.38 0.82 -3.24
N GLY A 97 -3.30 1.62 -3.28
CA GLY A 97 -2.42 1.73 -4.46
C GLY A 97 -2.88 2.81 -5.44
N GLY A 98 -1.97 3.73 -5.79
CA GLY A 98 -2.26 4.83 -6.71
C GLY A 98 -3.13 5.97 -6.16
N ILE A 99 -3.62 5.87 -4.93
CA ILE A 99 -4.54 6.84 -4.30
C ILE A 99 -3.73 7.82 -3.45
N ALA A 100 -3.88 9.15 -3.71
CA ALA A 100 -3.16 10.20 -2.99
C ALA A 100 -3.95 11.51 -2.78
N ASP A 101 -5.13 11.65 -3.40
CA ASP A 101 -5.95 12.85 -3.39
C ASP A 101 -7.45 12.52 -3.40
N GLY A 102 -8.30 13.54 -3.37
CA GLY A 102 -9.75 13.36 -3.37
C GLY A 102 -10.30 12.82 -4.69
N ARG A 103 -9.63 13.10 -5.82
CA ARG A 103 -10.04 12.59 -7.14
C ARG A 103 -9.82 11.09 -7.25
N SER A 104 -8.62 10.63 -6.86
CA SER A 104 -8.30 9.21 -6.84
C SER A 104 -9.14 8.44 -5.80
N MET A 105 -9.45 9.07 -4.66
CA MET A 105 -10.41 8.53 -3.70
C MET A 105 -11.81 8.39 -4.32
N ALA A 106 -12.33 9.41 -5.03
CA ALA A 106 -13.62 9.35 -5.69
C ALA A 106 -13.68 8.23 -6.75
N ALA A 107 -12.62 8.09 -7.54
CA ALA A 107 -12.52 7.00 -8.52
C ALA A 107 -12.56 5.62 -7.84
N ALA A 108 -11.89 5.44 -6.70
CA ALA A 108 -11.93 4.20 -5.94
C ALA A 108 -13.35 3.87 -5.44
N PHE A 109 -14.11 4.87 -4.97
CA PHE A 109 -15.51 4.70 -4.55
C PHE A 109 -16.42 4.33 -5.73
N VAL A 110 -16.25 4.95 -6.88
CA VAL A 110 -17.00 4.59 -8.12
C VAL A 110 -16.71 3.14 -8.53
N LEU A 111 -15.49 2.65 -8.28
CA LEU A 111 -15.10 1.25 -8.54
C LEU A 111 -15.58 0.26 -7.46
N GLY A 112 -16.26 0.75 -6.41
CA GLY A 112 -16.88 -0.07 -5.38
C GLY A 112 -16.08 -0.20 -4.07
N ALA A 113 -15.08 0.65 -3.84
CA ALA A 113 -14.47 0.77 -2.53
C ALA A 113 -15.39 1.51 -1.56
N GLU A 114 -15.38 1.12 -0.27
CA GLU A 114 -16.10 1.78 0.81
C GLU A 114 -15.18 2.65 1.68
N ALA A 115 -13.87 2.45 1.54
CA ALA A 115 -12.83 3.27 2.15
C ALA A 115 -11.56 3.22 1.30
N VAL A 116 -10.56 4.03 1.65
CA VAL A 116 -9.25 4.02 0.98
C VAL A 116 -8.10 3.95 1.99
N GLN A 117 -7.01 3.32 1.58
CA GLN A 117 -5.73 3.30 2.29
C GLN A 117 -4.67 4.00 1.43
N MET A 118 -3.95 4.93 2.03
CA MET A 118 -2.89 5.70 1.38
C MET A 118 -1.59 5.55 2.16
N GLY A 119 -0.50 5.17 1.50
CA GLY A 119 0.83 5.10 2.11
C GLY A 119 1.70 6.31 1.74
N THR A 120 2.03 6.42 0.45
CA THR A 120 2.99 7.41 -0.07
C THR A 120 2.61 8.86 0.27
N ARG A 121 1.31 9.21 0.23
CA ARG A 121 0.84 10.55 0.63
C ARG A 121 1.23 10.90 2.07
N PHE A 122 1.06 9.95 3.00
CA PHE A 122 1.34 10.17 4.41
C PHE A 122 2.83 10.06 4.76
N LEU A 123 3.67 9.41 3.94
CA LEU A 123 5.12 9.50 4.07
C LEU A 123 5.62 10.96 3.91
N ALA A 124 4.95 11.75 3.09
CA ALA A 124 5.22 13.17 2.89
C ALA A 124 4.34 14.06 3.79
N SER A 125 4.11 13.68 5.04
CA SER A 125 3.49 14.52 6.07
C SER A 125 4.53 15.08 7.04
N GLU A 126 4.19 16.12 7.78
CA GLU A 126 5.06 16.69 8.81
C GLU A 126 5.33 15.68 9.93
N GLU A 127 4.29 14.93 10.35
CA GLU A 127 4.35 13.97 11.45
C GLU A 127 5.06 12.65 11.09
N SER A 128 5.29 12.38 9.81
CA SER A 128 6.02 11.18 9.41
C SER A 128 7.48 11.25 9.91
N GLU A 129 7.93 10.20 10.59
CA GLU A 129 9.28 10.13 11.20
C GLU A 129 10.35 9.63 10.21
N VAL A 130 10.00 9.40 8.93
CA VAL A 130 11.03 9.05 7.93
C VAL A 130 12.02 10.21 7.75
N HIS A 131 13.26 9.84 7.43
CA HIS A 131 14.33 10.81 7.23
C HIS A 131 13.94 11.92 6.24
N PRO A 132 14.32 13.20 6.46
CA PRO A 132 13.95 14.31 5.57
C PRO A 132 14.30 14.08 4.10
N GLU A 133 15.41 13.38 3.81
CA GLU A 133 15.79 13.01 2.44
C GLU A 133 14.76 12.10 1.78
N TYR A 134 14.06 11.24 2.54
CA TYR A 134 12.98 10.42 2.01
C TYR A 134 11.82 11.30 1.52
N LYS A 135 11.38 12.24 2.36
CA LYS A 135 10.32 13.21 2.01
C LYS A 135 10.73 14.06 0.80
N ARG A 136 11.97 14.55 0.79
CA ARG A 136 12.52 15.32 -0.33
C ARG A 136 12.46 14.53 -1.64
N LYS A 137 12.86 13.26 -1.63
CA LYS A 137 12.78 12.41 -2.82
C LYS A 137 11.35 12.20 -3.31
N ILE A 138 10.37 12.07 -2.42
CA ILE A 138 8.96 11.99 -2.80
C ILE A 138 8.56 13.26 -3.56
N LEU A 139 8.85 14.46 -3.02
CA LEU A 139 8.45 15.74 -3.62
C LEU A 139 9.07 16.00 -5.00
N PHE A 140 10.28 15.49 -5.24
CA PHE A 140 10.99 15.69 -6.53
C PHE A 140 10.84 14.53 -7.50
N SER A 141 9.91 13.61 -7.23
CA SER A 141 9.64 12.47 -8.10
C SER A 141 8.38 12.68 -8.94
N SER A 142 8.42 12.22 -10.17
CA SER A 142 7.28 12.15 -11.08
C SER A 142 6.61 10.77 -11.04
N ILE A 143 5.47 10.63 -11.70
CA ILE A 143 4.75 9.35 -11.85
C ILE A 143 5.61 8.24 -12.47
N ARG A 144 6.69 8.58 -13.18
CA ARG A 144 7.61 7.64 -13.83
C ARG A 144 8.82 7.27 -12.97
N ASP A 145 9.00 7.91 -11.81
CA ASP A 145 10.21 7.76 -10.99
C ASP A 145 10.09 6.65 -9.95
N THR A 146 9.31 5.62 -10.26
CA THR A 146 9.30 4.37 -9.50
C THR A 146 9.76 3.21 -10.39
N VAL A 147 10.21 2.14 -9.74
CA VAL A 147 10.62 0.89 -10.37
C VAL A 147 10.31 -0.27 -9.42
N VAL A 148 10.01 -1.44 -9.96
CA VAL A 148 9.86 -2.67 -9.17
C VAL A 148 11.19 -3.42 -9.18
N THR A 149 11.67 -3.79 -7.99
CA THR A 149 12.84 -4.66 -7.73
C THR A 149 12.37 -5.93 -7.05
N GLY A 150 13.18 -6.97 -7.00
CA GLY A 150 12.85 -8.24 -6.34
C GLY A 150 11.91 -9.14 -7.15
N LEU A 151 11.74 -8.90 -8.44
CA LEU A 151 10.95 -9.76 -9.33
C LEU A 151 11.52 -11.17 -9.41
N GLU A 152 12.82 -11.30 -9.65
CA GLU A 152 13.51 -12.59 -9.74
C GLU A 152 13.62 -13.31 -8.39
N LEU A 153 13.40 -12.58 -7.29
CA LEU A 153 13.35 -13.12 -5.93
C LEU A 153 11.95 -13.62 -5.53
N GLY A 154 10.92 -13.38 -6.35
CA GLY A 154 9.53 -13.66 -5.98
C GLY A 154 8.95 -12.74 -4.90
N HIS A 155 9.63 -11.64 -4.60
CA HIS A 155 9.22 -10.61 -3.63
C HIS A 155 9.23 -9.21 -4.27
N PRO A 156 8.41 -8.97 -5.32
CA PRO A 156 8.40 -7.70 -6.03
C PRO A 156 8.03 -6.55 -5.09
N ALA A 157 8.86 -5.50 -5.09
CA ALA A 157 8.61 -4.30 -4.30
C ALA A 157 8.85 -3.04 -5.14
N ARG A 158 7.88 -2.11 -5.11
CA ARG A 158 8.00 -0.82 -5.79
C ARG A 158 8.73 0.18 -4.91
N VAL A 159 9.75 0.78 -5.48
CA VAL A 159 10.63 1.78 -4.86
C VAL A 159 10.85 2.97 -5.78
N LEU A 160 11.31 4.09 -5.23
CA LEU A 160 11.79 5.21 -6.06
C LEU A 160 13.00 4.78 -6.89
N ARG A 161 13.06 5.29 -8.12
CA ARG A 161 14.12 5.01 -9.10
C ARG A 161 15.41 5.74 -8.74
N THR A 162 16.12 5.24 -7.73
CA THR A 162 17.45 5.70 -7.34
C THR A 162 18.54 4.96 -8.13
N PRO A 163 19.81 5.44 -8.12
CA PRO A 163 20.94 4.66 -8.63
C PRO A 163 21.03 3.28 -7.99
N PHE A 164 20.79 3.18 -6.67
CA PHE A 164 20.73 1.89 -5.95
C PHE A 164 19.65 0.97 -6.52
N ALA A 165 18.43 1.45 -6.70
CA ALA A 165 17.35 0.62 -7.26
C ALA A 165 17.64 0.13 -8.68
N ARG A 166 18.37 0.91 -9.49
CA ARG A 166 18.82 0.49 -10.83
C ARG A 166 19.88 -0.61 -10.73
N SER A 167 20.89 -0.43 -9.86
CA SER A 167 21.93 -1.45 -9.67
C SER A 167 21.35 -2.77 -9.16
N ILE A 168 20.37 -2.72 -8.27
CA ILE A 168 19.68 -3.94 -7.79
C ILE A 168 19.01 -4.67 -8.96
N LYS A 169 18.34 -3.98 -9.88
CA LYS A 169 17.74 -4.62 -11.06
C LYS A 169 18.76 -5.28 -11.96
N GLU A 170 19.92 -4.69 -12.11
CA GLU A 170 21.02 -5.25 -12.93
C GLU A 170 21.65 -6.49 -12.24
N ILE A 171 21.75 -6.46 -10.90
CA ILE A 171 22.29 -7.56 -10.12
C ILE A 171 21.28 -8.70 -10.07
N GLU A 172 19.99 -8.44 -9.75
CA GLU A 172 18.97 -9.49 -9.66
C GLU A 172 18.78 -10.27 -10.97
N ALA A 173 18.96 -9.60 -12.11
CA ALA A 173 18.90 -10.26 -13.41
C ALA A 173 20.06 -11.25 -13.66
N LYS A 174 21.17 -11.13 -12.91
CA LYS A 174 22.38 -11.97 -13.06
C LYS A 174 22.54 -12.94 -11.90
N ASP A 175 22.34 -12.46 -10.69
CA ASP A 175 22.46 -13.20 -9.43
C ASP A 175 21.39 -12.73 -8.42
N PRO A 176 20.20 -13.36 -8.43
CA PRO A 176 19.13 -13.02 -7.50
C PRO A 176 19.56 -13.14 -6.03
N LEU A 177 20.35 -14.14 -5.67
CA LEU A 177 20.76 -14.37 -4.28
C LEU A 177 21.70 -13.25 -3.77
N GLU A 178 22.55 -12.72 -4.63
CA GLU A 178 23.39 -11.58 -4.28
C GLU A 178 22.54 -10.32 -4.12
N ALA A 179 21.57 -10.09 -5.00
CA ALA A 179 20.62 -8.97 -4.85
C ALA A 179 19.86 -9.06 -3.51
N GLU A 180 19.41 -10.24 -3.10
CA GLU A 180 18.73 -10.46 -1.83
C GLU A 180 19.59 -10.03 -0.63
N LYS A 181 20.86 -10.45 -0.58
CA LYS A 181 21.81 -10.06 0.47
C LYS A 181 21.96 -8.54 0.58
N ILE A 182 22.11 -7.87 -0.57
CA ILE A 182 22.27 -6.41 -0.64
C ILE A 182 20.99 -5.69 -0.17
N LEU A 183 19.81 -6.25 -0.49
CA LEU A 183 18.51 -5.70 -0.10
C LEU A 183 18.21 -5.82 1.40
N VAL A 184 18.84 -6.74 2.13
CA VAL A 184 18.63 -6.86 3.59
C VAL A 184 18.89 -5.53 4.28
N GLY A 185 17.89 -5.03 5.01
CA GLY A 185 17.95 -3.77 5.76
C GLY A 185 17.92 -2.49 4.90
N SER A 186 17.80 -2.58 3.58
CA SER A 186 17.79 -1.41 2.68
C SER A 186 16.64 -0.43 2.97
N LEU A 187 15.45 -0.92 3.32
CA LEU A 187 14.35 -0.06 3.75
C LEU A 187 14.71 0.75 5.00
N ARG A 188 15.34 0.12 5.99
CA ARG A 188 15.77 0.82 7.20
C ARG A 188 16.82 1.89 6.89
N ARG A 189 17.78 1.61 6.01
CA ARG A 189 18.77 2.60 5.55
C ARG A 189 18.13 3.81 4.89
N ALA A 190 17.10 3.58 4.04
CA ALA A 190 16.34 4.67 3.44
C ALA A 190 15.52 5.45 4.48
N ALA A 191 14.74 4.75 5.31
CA ALA A 191 13.76 5.36 6.20
C ALA A 191 14.38 6.12 7.38
N LEU A 192 15.43 5.55 7.99
CA LEU A 192 16.08 6.14 9.18
C LEU A 192 17.29 6.99 8.86
N ASN A 193 18.09 6.60 7.86
CA ASN A 193 19.36 7.24 7.57
C ASN A 193 19.31 8.15 6.32
N GLY A 194 18.23 8.07 5.52
CA GLY A 194 18.14 8.79 4.24
C GLY A 194 19.19 8.36 3.23
N ASP A 195 19.75 7.17 3.38
CA ASP A 195 20.86 6.68 2.56
C ASP A 195 20.41 6.40 1.12
N VAL A 196 20.75 7.30 0.23
CA VAL A 196 20.42 7.22 -1.21
C VAL A 196 21.24 6.17 -1.94
N GLN A 197 22.41 5.82 -1.41
CA GLN A 197 23.36 4.95 -2.07
C GLN A 197 23.06 3.47 -1.87
N THR A 198 22.45 3.12 -0.72
CA THR A 198 22.18 1.72 -0.36
C THR A 198 20.75 1.48 0.17
N GLY A 199 19.92 2.52 0.19
CA GLY A 199 18.55 2.48 0.71
C GLY A 199 17.49 2.26 -0.36
N SER A 200 16.49 1.44 -0.03
CA SER A 200 15.28 1.24 -0.83
C SER A 200 14.18 2.19 -0.36
N PHE A 201 13.89 3.22 -1.12
CA PHE A 201 12.85 4.21 -0.84
C PHE A 201 11.51 3.71 -1.39
N MET A 202 10.77 2.95 -0.57
CA MET A 202 9.46 2.40 -0.99
C MET A 202 8.44 3.52 -1.19
N ALA A 203 7.90 3.66 -2.39
CA ALA A 203 6.86 4.63 -2.73
C ALA A 203 6.07 4.17 -3.95
N GLY A 204 4.76 4.45 -3.97
CA GLY A 204 3.87 4.15 -5.07
C GLY A 204 3.98 5.15 -6.21
N GLN A 205 3.35 4.83 -7.35
CA GLN A 205 3.31 5.72 -8.51
C GLN A 205 2.60 7.04 -8.24
N SER A 206 1.72 7.08 -7.23
CA SER A 206 1.10 8.32 -6.74
C SER A 206 2.09 9.36 -6.21
N VAL A 207 3.39 9.03 -6.10
CA VAL A 207 4.43 9.99 -5.73
C VAL A 207 4.40 11.26 -6.58
N GLY A 208 4.08 11.15 -7.88
CA GLY A 208 3.98 12.29 -8.78
C GLY A 208 2.74 13.18 -8.59
N LEU A 209 1.86 12.83 -7.64
CA LEU A 209 0.71 13.64 -7.23
C LEU A 209 0.95 14.41 -5.93
N ILE A 210 2.15 14.29 -5.34
CA ILE A 210 2.49 14.84 -4.04
C ILE A 210 3.45 16.01 -4.23
N GLU A 211 2.96 17.22 -3.98
CA GLU A 211 3.68 18.46 -4.28
C GLU A 211 4.19 19.18 -3.01
N GLU A 212 3.75 18.75 -1.82
CA GLU A 212 4.06 19.43 -0.56
C GLU A 212 4.08 18.51 0.65
N ILE A 213 4.79 18.95 1.69
CA ILE A 213 4.78 18.36 3.04
C ILE A 213 3.92 19.28 3.90
N VAL A 214 2.82 18.75 4.42
CA VAL A 214 1.87 19.47 5.29
C VAL A 214 1.43 18.54 6.43
N PRO A 215 0.82 19.08 7.50
CA PRO A 215 0.28 18.25 8.58
C PRO A 215 -0.75 17.23 8.09
N VAL A 216 -0.81 16.05 8.72
CA VAL A 216 -1.80 14.99 8.42
C VAL A 216 -3.22 15.53 8.44
N LYS A 217 -3.55 16.40 9.41
CA LYS A 217 -4.86 17.06 9.48
C LYS A 217 -5.22 17.80 8.20
N GLU A 218 -4.26 18.51 7.62
CA GLU A 218 -4.46 19.25 6.38
C GLU A 218 -4.58 18.34 5.17
N ILE A 219 -3.79 17.25 5.12
CA ILE A 219 -3.89 16.22 4.08
C ILE A 219 -5.32 15.65 4.07
N VAL A 220 -5.80 15.18 5.23
CA VAL A 220 -7.13 14.58 5.34
C VAL A 220 -8.24 15.58 4.97
N ARG A 221 -8.14 16.82 5.46
CA ARG A 221 -9.13 17.86 5.14
C ARG A 221 -9.24 18.09 3.64
N ARG A 222 -8.10 18.30 2.95
CA ARG A 222 -8.08 18.57 1.50
C ARG A 222 -8.59 17.39 0.68
N ILE A 223 -8.19 16.17 1.04
CA ILE A 223 -8.66 14.96 0.36
C ILE A 223 -10.20 14.84 0.46
N VAL A 224 -10.76 15.06 1.66
CA VAL A 224 -12.21 14.97 1.87
C VAL A 224 -12.93 16.10 1.13
N GLU A 225 -12.45 17.33 1.18
CA GLU A 225 -13.04 18.46 0.47
C GLU A 225 -13.05 18.26 -1.06
N GLU A 226 -11.93 17.81 -1.62
CA GLU A 226 -11.82 17.50 -3.04
C GLU A 226 -12.73 16.34 -3.44
N PHE A 227 -12.74 15.24 -2.66
CA PHE A 227 -13.65 14.12 -2.86
C PHE A 227 -15.10 14.56 -2.95
N LEU A 228 -15.58 15.36 -1.98
CA LEU A 228 -16.95 15.89 -1.96
C LEU A 228 -17.22 16.81 -3.15
N SER A 229 -16.23 17.59 -3.57
CA SER A 229 -16.34 18.48 -4.74
C SER A 229 -16.52 17.70 -6.04
N VAL A 230 -15.79 16.60 -6.22
CA VAL A 230 -15.90 15.72 -7.39
C VAL A 230 -17.32 15.16 -7.50
N PHE A 231 -17.86 14.58 -6.42
CA PHE A 231 -19.24 14.07 -6.45
C PHE A 231 -20.29 15.13 -6.71
N LYS A 232 -20.15 16.33 -6.14
CA LYS A 232 -21.06 17.45 -6.41
C LYS A 232 -21.06 17.88 -7.88
N SER A 233 -19.92 17.80 -8.58
CA SER A 233 -19.86 18.14 -10.00
C SER A 233 -20.69 17.19 -10.86
N PHE A 234 -20.62 15.88 -10.58
CA PHE A 234 -21.44 14.90 -11.31
C PHE A 234 -22.95 15.04 -11.07
N CYS A 235 -23.37 15.43 -9.85
CA CYS A 235 -24.79 15.63 -9.55
C CYS A 235 -25.38 16.85 -10.26
N LYS A 236 -24.62 17.93 -10.44
CA LYS A 236 -25.11 19.17 -11.10
C LYS A 236 -25.35 19.03 -12.62
N GLU A 237 -24.61 18.12 -13.28
CA GLU A 237 -24.79 17.86 -14.72
C GLU A 237 -26.00 16.96 -15.02
N GLY A 238 -26.57 16.29 -14.03
CA GLY A 238 -27.77 15.45 -14.17
C GLY A 238 -29.10 16.18 -14.02
N GLU A 239 -29.10 17.50 -13.71
CA GLU A 239 -30.30 18.35 -13.57
C GLU A 239 -30.56 19.25 -14.80
N GLN A 240 -29.81 19.09 -15.90
CA GLN A 240 -30.05 19.72 -17.19
C GLN A 240 -30.62 18.72 -18.20
#